data_03e003a335c9fd8fea8820f122912b85
#
_entry.id   03e003a335c9fd8fea8820f122912b85
#
_cell.length_a   1.000
_cell.length_b   1.000
_cell.length_c   1.000
_cell.angle_alpha   90.00
_cell.angle_beta   90.00
_cell.angle_gamma   90.00
#
_symmetry.space_group_name_H-M   'P 1'
#
loop_
_entity.id
_entity.type
_entity.pdbx_description
1 polymer ?
#
loop_
_entity_poly.entity_id
_entity_poly.type
_entity_poly.pdbx_seq_one_letter_code
_entity_poly.pdbx_strand_id
1 'polypeptide(L)' 'GPLPAGIKIQKGKPLPHGYGKRLDARALKGLPHYPGYEWRRVGSDIVLITVTSGIVYTILQGVLD' A
#
# COMPACT_ATOMS: atom_id res chain seq x y z
N GLY A 1 10.83 1.61 -6.09
CA GLY A 1 11.61 0.52 -6.64
C GLY A 1 11.26 -0.81 -5.98
N PRO A 2 11.90 -1.90 -6.41
CA PRO A 2 11.62 -3.20 -5.81
C PRO A 2 12.00 -3.23 -4.33
N LEU A 3 11.30 -4.04 -3.56
CA LEU A 3 11.63 -4.23 -2.16
C LEU A 3 12.98 -4.93 -2.02
N PRO A 4 13.77 -4.59 -0.99
CA PRO A 4 14.99 -5.32 -0.71
C PRO A 4 14.71 -6.81 -0.49
N ALA A 5 15.71 -7.64 -0.76
CA ALA A 5 15.60 -9.07 -0.53
C ALA A 5 15.24 -9.34 0.92
N GLY A 6 14.33 -10.28 1.14
CA GLY A 6 13.90 -10.66 2.49
C GLY A 6 12.75 -9.85 3.05
N ILE A 7 12.33 -8.79 2.38
CA ILE A 7 11.20 -7.99 2.82
C ILE A 7 9.97 -8.36 2.02
N LYS A 8 8.88 -8.68 2.72
CA LYS A 8 7.59 -9.03 2.10
C LYS A 8 6.50 -8.17 2.70
N ILE A 9 5.53 -7.81 1.85
CA ILE A 9 4.33 -7.11 2.30
C ILE A 9 3.34 -8.18 2.74
N GLN A 10 2.90 -8.09 4.01
CA GLN A 10 1.98 -9.07 4.58
C GLN A 10 0.83 -8.38 5.30
N LYS A 11 -0.37 -8.89 5.12
CA LYS A 11 -1.54 -8.41 5.85
C LYS A 11 -1.32 -8.58 7.35
N GLY A 12 -1.75 -7.60 8.12
CA GLY A 12 -1.61 -7.61 9.57
C GLY A 12 -0.24 -7.21 10.09
N LYS A 13 0.69 -6.92 9.19
CA LYS A 13 2.04 -6.50 9.54
C LYS A 13 2.27 -5.06 9.09
N PRO A 14 3.14 -4.31 9.77
CA PRO A 14 3.45 -2.95 9.33
C PRO A 14 4.12 -2.95 7.96
N LEU A 15 3.75 -1.97 7.13
CA LEU A 15 4.50 -1.72 5.91
C LEU A 15 5.89 -1.23 6.32
N PRO A 16 6.98 -1.79 5.75
CA PRO A 16 8.32 -1.34 6.13
C PRO A 16 8.46 0.17 5.97
N HIS A 17 9.13 0.80 6.93
CA HIS A 17 9.29 2.24 6.93
C HIS A 17 9.98 2.72 5.65
N GLY A 18 9.44 3.75 5.04
CA GLY A 18 9.98 4.30 3.82
C GLY A 18 9.48 3.62 2.54
N TYR A 19 8.71 2.56 2.67
CA TYR A 19 8.09 1.92 1.51
C TYR A 19 6.66 2.38 1.35
N GLY A 20 6.19 2.32 0.11
CA GLY A 20 4.84 2.71 -0.20
C GLY A 20 4.75 4.20 -0.49
N LYS A 21 4.55 4.53 -1.76
CA LYS A 21 4.36 5.91 -2.19
C LYS A 21 2.88 6.24 -2.18
N ARG A 22 2.54 7.49 -1.96
CA ARG A 22 1.17 7.95 -2.08
C ARG A 22 0.72 7.77 -3.52
N LEU A 23 -0.54 7.38 -3.69
CA LEU A 23 -1.15 7.34 -5.01
C LEU A 23 -1.56 8.76 -5.40
N ASP A 24 -1.42 9.07 -6.69
CA ASP A 24 -1.92 10.34 -7.20
C ASP A 24 -3.45 10.31 -7.29
N ALA A 25 -4.04 11.48 -7.55
CA ALA A 25 -5.49 11.59 -7.59
C ALA A 25 -6.12 10.71 -8.67
N ARG A 26 -5.40 10.52 -9.78
CA ARG A 26 -5.89 9.69 -10.88
C ARG A 26 -6.00 8.22 -10.46
N ALA A 27 -4.97 7.71 -9.80
CA ALA A 27 -4.98 6.33 -9.31
C ALA A 27 -6.01 6.11 -8.22
N LEU A 28 -6.22 7.11 -7.36
CA LEU A 28 -7.20 7.03 -6.26
C LEU A 28 -8.64 7.05 -6.75
N LYS A 29 -8.90 7.57 -7.94
CA LYS A 29 -10.26 7.81 -8.42
C LYS A 29 -11.14 6.56 -8.42
N GLY A 30 -10.57 5.41 -8.70
CA GLY A 30 -11.33 4.15 -8.73
C GLY A 30 -11.34 3.39 -7.42
N LEU A 31 -10.74 3.93 -6.36
CA LEU A 31 -10.61 3.23 -5.09
C LEU A 31 -11.54 3.82 -4.04
N PRO A 32 -12.19 2.98 -3.23
CA PRO A 32 -13.04 3.49 -2.16
C PRO A 32 -12.22 4.19 -1.08
N HIS A 33 -12.82 5.17 -0.43
CA HIS A 33 -12.22 5.86 0.69
C HIS A 33 -12.68 5.21 2.00
N TYR A 34 -11.71 4.82 2.84
CA TYR A 34 -11.99 4.26 4.15
C TYR A 34 -11.38 5.15 5.22
N PRO A 35 -12.20 5.75 6.10
CA PRO A 35 -11.66 6.58 7.19
C PRO A 35 -10.66 5.81 8.04
N GLY A 36 -9.52 6.44 8.32
CA GLY A 36 -8.46 5.81 9.12
C GLY A 36 -7.51 4.92 8.31
N TYR A 37 -7.74 4.81 7.01
CA TYR A 37 -6.89 4.02 6.12
C TYR A 37 -6.38 4.87 4.97
N GLU A 38 -5.31 4.42 4.35
CA GLU A 38 -4.68 5.12 3.24
C GLU A 38 -4.17 4.10 2.23
N TRP A 39 -4.35 4.43 0.95
CA TRP A 39 -3.82 3.62 -0.13
C TRP A 39 -2.38 4.00 -0.42
N ARG A 40 -1.52 3.01 -0.61
CA ARG A 40 -0.11 3.20 -0.95
C ARG A 40 0.26 2.34 -2.14
N ARG A 41 1.22 2.83 -2.93
CA ARG A 41 1.76 2.07 -4.05
C ARG A 41 3.08 1.43 -3.65
N VAL A 42 3.20 0.13 -3.89
CA VAL A 42 4.45 -0.61 -3.68
C VAL A 42 4.70 -1.43 -4.94
N GLY A 43 5.65 -0.97 -5.76
CA GLY A 43 5.89 -1.59 -7.06
C GLY A 43 4.67 -1.50 -7.96
N SER A 44 4.17 -2.65 -8.44
CA SER A 44 2.94 -2.71 -9.23
C SER A 44 1.72 -3.08 -8.41
N ASP A 45 1.85 -3.07 -7.07
CA ASP A 45 0.75 -3.38 -6.16
C ASP A 45 0.21 -2.13 -5.50
N ILE A 46 -1.03 -2.20 -5.05
CA ILE A 46 -1.65 -1.16 -4.23
C ILE A 46 -1.99 -1.79 -2.89
N VAL A 47 -1.59 -1.15 -1.81
CA VAL A 47 -1.86 -1.66 -0.46
C VAL A 47 -2.69 -0.65 0.33
N LEU A 48 -3.59 -1.16 1.15
CA LEU A 48 -4.38 -0.34 2.08
C LEU A 48 -3.77 -0.50 3.46
N ILE A 49 -3.36 0.62 4.06
CA ILE A 49 -2.72 0.60 5.37
C ILE A 49 -3.49 1.48 6.34
N THR A 50 -3.31 1.22 7.64
CA THR A 50 -3.82 2.11 8.68
C THR A 50 -2.96 3.37 8.72
N VAL A 51 -3.60 4.54 8.82
CA VAL A 51 -2.88 5.82 8.80
C VAL A 51 -1.98 5.98 10.01
N THR A 52 -2.42 5.51 11.17
CA THR A 52 -1.67 5.71 12.42
C THR A 52 -0.50 4.76 12.57
N SER A 53 -0.67 3.48 12.22
CA SER A 53 0.34 2.45 12.49
C SER A 53 0.98 1.88 11.24
N GLY A 54 0.46 2.18 10.06
CA GLY A 54 0.99 1.63 8.83
C GLY A 54 0.79 0.13 8.67
N ILE A 55 -0.16 -0.45 9.41
CA ILE A 55 -0.44 -1.88 9.32
C ILE A 55 -1.16 -2.18 8.01
N VAL A 56 -0.67 -3.16 7.28
CA VAL A 56 -1.27 -3.56 6.01
C VAL A 56 -2.58 -4.28 6.26
N TYR A 57 -3.67 -3.74 5.70
CA TYR A 57 -5.00 -4.34 5.81
C TYR A 57 -5.31 -5.24 4.61
N THR A 58 -5.05 -4.75 3.41
CA THR A 58 -5.28 -5.54 2.20
C THR A 58 -4.27 -5.16 1.11
N ILE A 59 -4.10 -6.06 0.15
CA ILE A 59 -3.16 -5.91 -0.95
C ILE A 59 -3.88 -6.20 -2.26
N LEU A 60 -3.78 -5.28 -3.20
CA LEU A 60 -4.25 -5.49 -4.57
C LEU A 60 -3.03 -5.75 -5.44
N GLN A 61 -2.76 -7.01 -5.70
CA GLN A 61 -1.54 -7.43 -6.39
C GLN A 61 -1.63 -7.20 -7.90
N GLY A 62 -0.55 -6.65 -8.46
CA GLY A 62 -0.38 -6.55 -9.90
C GLY A 62 -1.32 -5.60 -10.62
N VAL A 63 -2.07 -4.78 -9.90
CA VAL A 63 -3.10 -3.92 -10.53
C VAL A 63 -2.50 -2.77 -11.34
N LEU A 64 -1.22 -2.48 -11.13
CA LEU A 64 -0.53 -1.40 -11.83
C LEU A 64 0.41 -1.90 -12.92
N ASP A 65 0.40 -3.17 -13.21
CA ASP A 65 1.19 -3.75 -14.29
C ASP A 65 0.74 -3.24 -15.66
#